data_e7211e54bb1dee2f6ab3637d0e598d7f
#
_entry.id   e7211e54bb1dee2f6ab3637d0e598d7f
#
_cell.length_a   1.000
_cell.length_b   1.000
_cell.length_c   1.000
_cell.angle_alpha   90.00
_cell.angle_beta   90.00
_cell.angle_gamma   90.00
#
_symmetry.space_group_name_H-M   'P 1'
#
loop_
_entity.id
_entity.type
_entity.pdbx_description
1 polymer ?
#
loop_
_entity_poly.entity_id
_entity_poly.type
_entity_poly.pdbx_seq_one_letter_code
_entity_poly.pdbx_strand_id
1 'polypeptide(L)'
;TPRLSSAASDVYKRQDLMTDSQDWWPADYGHYGPFFVRLTWHAAGTYRSTDGRGGGGTGAMRFAPLNSWPDNGNLDKARRLLWPIKQKYGNKISWADLLILAGNVAIESMGGKTYGFSGGRNDIWGPEEDILWGVEEEWLENQRYKGERELDNPLAAVQMGLIYVNPQGPDANPDPLASAHDIRETFGRMAMNDYETVALVAGGHTFGKCHGAGDAELVEAEPEGAPIEQMGLGWTNKHGSGLGADSITSGLEGAWTTNPIKWDNGYFDLLFKYEWKLGKSPAGAHQWYAVDQAEEDMAPSAHDPSKKEPTIMATTDIALREDPEYNKISKHFHENPDEFADAFAKAWFKLLHRDMGPKANYIGPEVPEEDLIWQDPVPAGNSDYDVSAVKSKIDDLGLSIQEMTETAWASAFTYSCLLYT
;
A
#
# COMPACT_ATOMS: atom_id res chain seq x y z
N THR A 1 12.78 -18.54 -17.05
CA THR A 1 13.63 -17.47 -16.48
C THR A 1 13.89 -16.29 -17.45
N PRO A 2 14.22 -16.48 -18.76
CA PRO A 2 14.42 -15.34 -19.67
C PRO A 2 13.14 -14.56 -20.01
N ARG A 3 11.96 -15.10 -19.71
CA ARG A 3 10.67 -14.53 -20.15
C ARG A 3 10.14 -13.43 -19.24
N LEU A 4 10.37 -13.52 -17.93
CA LEU A 4 10.01 -12.47 -16.98
C LEU A 4 10.89 -11.23 -17.10
N SER A 5 12.21 -11.42 -17.36
CA SER A 5 13.14 -10.30 -17.53
C SER A 5 12.83 -9.42 -18.74
N SER A 6 12.31 -10.01 -19.84
CA SER A 6 11.91 -9.21 -21.02
C SER A 6 10.58 -8.48 -20.81
N ALA A 7 9.63 -9.08 -20.08
CA ALA A 7 8.35 -8.44 -19.76
C ALA A 7 8.55 -7.29 -18.78
N ALA A 8 9.30 -7.48 -17.69
CA ALA A 8 9.66 -6.43 -16.76
C ALA A 8 10.42 -5.29 -17.46
N SER A 9 11.49 -5.60 -18.20
CA SER A 9 12.26 -4.61 -18.98
C SER A 9 11.42 -3.84 -20.00
N ASP A 10 10.40 -4.46 -20.58
CA ASP A 10 9.52 -3.77 -21.53
C ASP A 10 8.43 -2.94 -20.84
N VAL A 11 8.03 -3.28 -19.62
CA VAL A 11 7.18 -2.41 -18.78
C VAL A 11 7.98 -1.17 -18.35
N TYR A 12 9.23 -1.33 -17.97
CA TYR A 12 10.13 -0.20 -17.70
C TYR A 12 10.33 0.71 -18.92
N LYS A 13 10.35 0.16 -20.12
CA LYS A 13 10.44 0.95 -21.37
C LYS A 13 9.13 1.65 -21.75
N ARG A 14 8.00 1.33 -21.07
CA ARG A 14 6.70 1.96 -21.32
C ARG A 14 6.36 3.00 -20.25
N GLN A 15 7.32 3.83 -19.87
CA GLN A 15 7.04 5.08 -19.16
C GLN A 15 6.00 5.94 -19.89
N ASP A 16 5.83 5.73 -21.21
CA ASP A 16 4.78 6.38 -22.00
C ASP A 16 3.37 6.20 -21.40
N LEU A 17 3.05 5.02 -20.80
CA LEU A 17 1.77 4.81 -20.13
C LEU A 17 1.55 5.79 -18.95
N MET A 18 2.61 6.21 -18.29
CA MET A 18 2.52 7.11 -17.13
C MET A 18 2.03 8.50 -17.54
N THR A 19 2.32 8.92 -18.77
CA THR A 19 2.01 10.27 -19.28
C THR A 19 1.02 10.27 -20.44
N ASP A 20 0.55 9.11 -20.89
CA ASP A 20 -0.48 8.97 -21.95
C ASP A 20 -1.89 9.09 -21.34
N SER A 21 -2.27 10.33 -20.99
CA SER A 21 -3.56 10.62 -20.37
C SER A 21 -4.73 10.29 -21.29
N GLN A 22 -5.68 9.48 -20.78
CA GLN A 22 -6.83 9.01 -21.54
C GLN A 22 -8.07 9.86 -21.24
N ASP A 23 -8.81 10.23 -22.27
CA ASP A 23 -10.02 11.06 -22.14
C ASP A 23 -11.09 10.41 -21.25
N TRP A 24 -11.17 9.07 -21.24
CA TRP A 24 -12.13 8.33 -20.41
C TRP A 24 -11.75 8.27 -18.92
N TRP A 25 -10.50 8.55 -18.57
CA TRP A 25 -9.98 8.69 -17.21
C TRP A 25 -8.74 9.59 -17.22
N PRO A 26 -8.89 10.91 -17.20
CA PRO A 26 -7.77 11.85 -17.29
C PRO A 26 -6.79 11.72 -16.11
N ALA A 27 -5.51 11.77 -16.42
CA ALA A 27 -4.46 11.72 -15.41
C ALA A 27 -4.34 13.06 -14.64
N ASP A 28 -4.30 12.99 -13.31
CA ASP A 28 -3.94 14.13 -12.48
C ASP A 28 -2.54 14.61 -12.84
N TYR A 29 -2.37 15.93 -12.98
CA TYR A 29 -1.09 16.53 -13.36
C TYR A 29 -0.50 15.97 -14.67
N GLY A 30 -1.31 15.32 -15.50
CA GLY A 30 -0.87 14.64 -16.72
C GLY A 30 -0.03 13.38 -16.47
N HIS A 31 -0.07 12.78 -15.28
CA HIS A 31 0.77 11.65 -14.91
C HIS A 31 0.04 10.61 -14.05
N TYR A 32 -0.08 9.36 -14.54
CA TYR A 32 -0.72 8.27 -13.79
C TYR A 32 0.12 7.67 -12.66
N GLY A 33 1.38 8.09 -12.49
CA GLY A 33 2.27 7.55 -11.47
C GLY A 33 1.64 7.46 -10.08
N PRO A 34 1.09 8.55 -9.52
CA PRO A 34 0.43 8.51 -8.20
C PRO A 34 -0.72 7.49 -8.14
N PHE A 35 -1.48 7.36 -9.22
CA PHE A 35 -2.59 6.42 -9.31
C PHE A 35 -2.10 4.96 -9.29
N PHE A 36 -0.98 4.65 -9.95
CA PHE A 36 -0.38 3.32 -9.88
C PHE A 36 0.35 3.05 -8.56
N VAL A 37 0.95 4.05 -7.92
CA VAL A 37 1.47 3.90 -6.55
C VAL A 37 0.34 3.48 -5.61
N ARG A 38 -0.82 4.18 -5.68
CA ARG A 38 -1.99 3.82 -4.89
C ARG A 38 -2.51 2.41 -5.22
N LEU A 39 -2.61 2.04 -6.51
CA LEU A 39 -3.02 0.69 -6.92
C LEU A 39 -2.14 -0.39 -6.30
N THR A 40 -0.83 -0.21 -6.38
CA THR A 40 0.15 -1.17 -5.86
C THR A 40 0.12 -1.25 -4.34
N TRP A 41 0.04 -0.11 -3.66
CA TRP A 41 -0.15 -0.05 -2.21
C TRP A 41 -1.39 -0.85 -1.78
N HIS A 42 -2.53 -0.61 -2.41
CA HIS A 42 -3.79 -1.27 -2.08
C HIS A 42 -3.80 -2.76 -2.44
N ALA A 43 -3.06 -3.17 -3.47
CA ALA A 43 -2.87 -4.58 -3.78
C ALA A 43 -2.06 -5.31 -2.71
N ALA A 44 -1.06 -4.65 -2.10
CA ALA A 44 -0.15 -5.25 -1.12
C ALA A 44 -0.57 -5.04 0.34
N GLY A 45 -1.33 -3.98 0.63
CA GLY A 45 -1.67 -3.54 2.00
C GLY A 45 -2.65 -4.43 2.75
N THR A 46 -3.19 -5.47 2.12
CA THR A 46 -4.08 -6.45 2.76
C THR A 46 -3.35 -7.56 3.51
N TYR A 47 -2.01 -7.57 3.48
CA TYR A 47 -1.21 -8.57 4.17
C TYR A 47 -1.44 -8.56 5.69
N ARG A 48 -1.52 -9.75 6.29
CA ARG A 48 -1.70 -9.98 7.72
C ARG A 48 -0.55 -10.81 8.28
N SER A 49 0.22 -10.25 9.20
CA SER A 49 1.31 -10.97 9.87
C SER A 49 0.83 -12.13 10.76
N THR A 50 -0.41 -12.05 11.24
CA THR A 50 -1.00 -13.05 12.14
C THR A 50 -1.12 -14.44 11.51
N ASP A 51 -1.50 -14.51 10.22
CA ASP A 51 -1.70 -15.77 9.49
C ASP A 51 -0.98 -15.81 8.13
N GLY A 52 -0.25 -14.75 7.75
CA GLY A 52 0.50 -14.66 6.50
C GLY A 52 -0.35 -14.53 5.24
N ARG A 53 -1.64 -14.23 5.37
CA ARG A 53 -2.57 -14.10 4.25
C ARG A 53 -2.68 -12.65 3.78
N GLY A 54 -3.33 -12.47 2.63
CA GLY A 54 -3.42 -11.18 1.97
C GLY A 54 -2.15 -10.84 1.20
N GLY A 55 -1.97 -9.55 0.89
CA GLY A 55 -0.83 -9.07 0.13
C GLY A 55 -1.02 -9.10 -1.38
N GLY A 56 0.02 -8.76 -2.11
CA GLY A 56 0.02 -8.66 -3.57
C GLY A 56 0.26 -9.96 -4.32
N GLY A 57 0.52 -11.06 -3.60
CA GLY A 57 1.07 -12.31 -4.15
C GLY A 57 0.14 -13.07 -5.10
N THR A 58 -1.16 -12.81 -5.08
CA THR A 58 -2.17 -13.55 -5.84
C THR A 58 -2.96 -12.70 -6.83
N GLY A 59 -2.80 -11.37 -6.79
CA GLY A 59 -3.60 -10.45 -7.58
C GLY A 59 -5.09 -10.45 -7.20
N ALA A 60 -5.39 -10.69 -5.94
CA ALA A 60 -6.74 -10.80 -5.39
C ALA A 60 -7.60 -9.53 -5.56
N MET A 61 -6.97 -8.37 -5.70
CA MET A 61 -7.65 -7.10 -5.96
C MET A 61 -8.53 -7.10 -7.23
N ARG A 62 -8.40 -8.09 -8.09
CA ARG A 62 -9.28 -8.24 -9.27
C ARG A 62 -10.67 -8.76 -8.93
N PHE A 63 -10.87 -9.29 -7.75
CA PHE A 63 -12.05 -10.01 -7.32
C PHE A 63 -12.66 -9.43 -6.05
N ALA A 64 -13.94 -9.76 -5.84
CA ALA A 64 -14.62 -9.50 -4.59
C ALA A 64 -13.89 -10.20 -3.40
N PRO A 65 -13.92 -9.63 -2.19
CA PRO A 65 -14.51 -8.34 -1.84
C PRO A 65 -13.62 -7.14 -2.16
N LEU A 66 -12.32 -7.36 -2.40
CA LEU A 66 -11.28 -6.31 -2.48
C LEU A 66 -11.54 -5.28 -3.58
N ASN A 67 -11.97 -5.73 -4.78
CA ASN A 67 -12.25 -4.82 -5.90
C ASN A 67 -13.40 -3.85 -5.61
N SER A 68 -14.22 -4.13 -4.61
CA SER A 68 -15.42 -3.37 -4.27
C SER A 68 -15.35 -2.71 -2.88
N TRP A 69 -14.21 -2.79 -2.21
CA TRP A 69 -14.00 -2.02 -0.99
C TRP A 69 -14.03 -0.51 -1.27
N PRO A 70 -14.67 0.31 -0.41
CA PRO A 70 -14.75 1.77 -0.59
C PRO A 70 -13.40 2.44 -0.78
N ASP A 71 -12.36 1.99 -0.05
CA ASP A 71 -11.00 2.52 -0.17
C ASP A 71 -10.33 2.18 -1.51
N ASN A 72 -10.84 1.19 -2.22
CA ASN A 72 -10.41 0.84 -3.57
C ASN A 72 -11.17 1.61 -4.68
N GLY A 73 -11.90 2.65 -4.31
CA GLY A 73 -12.64 3.49 -5.24
C GLY A 73 -11.77 3.93 -6.42
N ASN A 74 -12.29 3.76 -7.62
CA ASN A 74 -11.65 4.08 -8.90
C ASN A 74 -10.41 3.24 -9.28
N LEU A 75 -9.91 2.31 -8.46
CA LEU A 75 -8.77 1.46 -8.83
C LEU A 75 -9.10 0.42 -9.93
N ASP A 76 -10.36 0.18 -10.20
CA ASP A 76 -10.83 -0.54 -11.40
C ASP A 76 -10.34 0.14 -12.69
N LYS A 77 -10.31 1.48 -12.75
CA LYS A 77 -9.75 2.24 -13.88
C LYS A 77 -8.24 2.05 -13.99
N ALA A 78 -7.52 2.02 -12.87
CA ALA A 78 -6.08 1.73 -12.88
C ALA A 78 -5.78 0.35 -13.48
N ARG A 79 -6.55 -0.69 -13.09
CA ARG A 79 -6.44 -2.01 -13.72
C ARG A 79 -6.76 -1.97 -15.21
N ARG A 80 -7.76 -1.18 -15.60
CA ARG A 80 -8.12 -1.01 -17.02
C ARG A 80 -7.00 -0.37 -17.83
N LEU A 81 -6.30 0.62 -17.28
CA LEU A 81 -5.12 1.24 -17.89
C LEU A 81 -3.98 0.24 -18.12
N LEU A 82 -3.82 -0.76 -17.25
CA LEU A 82 -2.80 -1.81 -17.38
C LEU A 82 -3.18 -2.90 -18.40
N TRP A 83 -4.46 -2.97 -18.83
CA TRP A 83 -4.95 -4.04 -19.70
C TRP A 83 -4.18 -4.20 -21.03
N PRO A 84 -3.79 -3.14 -21.75
CA PRO A 84 -3.00 -3.28 -22.98
C PRO A 84 -1.65 -3.97 -22.76
N ILE A 85 -1.03 -3.78 -21.59
CA ILE A 85 0.21 -4.47 -21.20
C ILE A 85 -0.09 -5.95 -20.97
N LYS A 86 -1.14 -6.25 -20.19
CA LYS A 86 -1.54 -7.63 -19.92
C LYS A 86 -1.89 -8.38 -21.21
N GLN A 87 -2.60 -7.75 -22.14
CA GLN A 87 -2.91 -8.33 -23.45
C GLN A 87 -1.64 -8.65 -24.25
N LYS A 88 -0.68 -7.72 -24.26
CA LYS A 88 0.59 -7.90 -24.99
C LYS A 88 1.40 -9.10 -24.49
N TYR A 89 1.47 -9.25 -23.16
CA TYR A 89 2.33 -10.28 -22.54
C TYR A 89 1.59 -11.56 -22.18
N GLY A 90 0.27 -11.52 -22.08
CA GLY A 90 -0.56 -12.68 -21.75
C GLY A 90 -0.08 -13.39 -20.49
N ASN A 91 0.18 -14.69 -20.61
CA ASN A 91 0.65 -15.54 -19.48
C ASN A 91 2.16 -15.41 -19.16
N LYS A 92 2.86 -14.47 -19.81
CA LYS A 92 4.30 -14.23 -19.50
C LYS A 92 4.48 -13.32 -18.28
N ILE A 93 3.44 -12.65 -17.85
CA ILE A 93 3.38 -11.89 -16.60
C ILE A 93 2.03 -12.17 -15.93
N SER A 94 2.04 -12.47 -14.65
CA SER A 94 0.80 -12.55 -13.87
C SER A 94 0.19 -11.16 -13.68
N TRP A 95 -1.10 -11.08 -13.35
CA TRP A 95 -1.69 -9.83 -12.89
C TRP A 95 -1.05 -9.39 -11.57
N ALA A 96 -0.78 -10.34 -10.68
CA ALA A 96 -0.11 -10.06 -9.42
C ALA A 96 1.22 -9.35 -9.63
N ASP A 97 2.11 -9.91 -10.48
CA ASP A 97 3.38 -9.26 -10.81
C ASP A 97 3.19 -7.91 -11.52
N LEU A 98 2.20 -7.78 -12.40
CA LEU A 98 1.93 -6.54 -13.14
C LEU A 98 1.46 -5.41 -12.21
N LEU A 99 0.55 -5.71 -11.27
CA LEU A 99 0.06 -4.74 -10.28
C LEU A 99 1.19 -4.21 -9.38
N ILE A 100 2.09 -5.10 -8.98
CA ILE A 100 3.23 -4.73 -8.12
C ILE A 100 4.30 -3.97 -8.92
N LEU A 101 4.63 -4.42 -10.12
CA LEU A 101 5.61 -3.77 -10.98
C LEU A 101 5.19 -2.35 -11.38
N ALA A 102 3.88 -2.12 -11.58
CA ALA A 102 3.36 -0.82 -11.95
C ALA A 102 3.71 0.28 -10.93
N GLY A 103 3.69 -0.04 -9.63
CA GLY A 103 4.09 0.90 -8.57
C GLY A 103 5.57 1.25 -8.60
N ASN A 104 6.45 0.26 -8.85
CA ASN A 104 7.89 0.53 -8.98
C ASN A 104 8.18 1.45 -10.17
N VAL A 105 7.64 1.12 -11.35
CA VAL A 105 7.80 1.94 -12.55
C VAL A 105 7.26 3.35 -12.34
N ALA A 106 6.14 3.48 -11.62
CA ALA A 106 5.54 4.77 -11.28
C ALA A 106 6.48 5.62 -10.41
N ILE A 107 6.99 5.06 -9.31
CA ILE A 107 7.93 5.77 -8.40
C ILE A 107 9.15 6.23 -9.18
N GLU A 108 9.77 5.35 -9.97
CA GLU A 108 10.97 5.67 -10.75
C GLU A 108 10.70 6.72 -11.83
N SER A 109 9.52 6.69 -12.48
CA SER A 109 9.14 7.69 -13.47
C SER A 109 8.98 9.09 -12.89
N MET A 110 8.75 9.18 -11.58
CA MET A 110 8.66 10.43 -10.82
C MET A 110 9.96 10.77 -10.07
N GLY A 111 11.06 10.07 -10.37
CA GLY A 111 12.40 10.34 -9.82
C GLY A 111 12.67 9.72 -8.46
N GLY A 112 11.77 8.89 -7.92
CA GLY A 112 12.00 8.13 -6.70
C GLY A 112 12.91 6.92 -6.94
N LYS A 113 13.48 6.39 -5.88
CA LYS A 113 14.27 5.15 -5.92
C LYS A 113 13.41 3.98 -5.49
N THR A 114 13.61 2.82 -6.12
CA THR A 114 13.12 1.53 -5.64
C THR A 114 14.31 0.66 -5.20
N TYR A 115 14.06 -0.24 -4.25
CA TYR A 115 15.11 -1.13 -3.75
C TYR A 115 15.32 -2.35 -4.67
N GLY A 116 14.31 -2.69 -5.45
CA GLY A 116 14.33 -3.79 -6.40
C GLY A 116 12.95 -4.36 -6.68
N PHE A 117 12.92 -5.46 -7.44
CA PHE A 117 11.70 -6.16 -7.81
C PHE A 117 11.96 -7.65 -7.96
N SER A 118 11.03 -8.47 -7.47
CA SER A 118 10.94 -9.87 -7.81
C SER A 118 9.61 -10.18 -8.47
N GLY A 119 9.66 -10.90 -9.58
CA GLY A 119 8.51 -11.60 -10.13
C GLY A 119 8.36 -13.00 -9.51
N GLY A 120 7.36 -13.73 -9.96
CA GLY A 120 7.09 -15.11 -9.54
C GLY A 120 5.74 -15.31 -8.86
N ARG A 121 4.95 -14.25 -8.72
CA ARG A 121 3.60 -14.31 -8.16
C ARG A 121 2.65 -15.01 -9.11
N ASN A 122 1.75 -15.83 -8.56
CA ASN A 122 0.74 -16.55 -9.31
C ASN A 122 -0.63 -15.90 -9.17
N ASP A 123 -1.37 -15.87 -10.26
CA ASP A 123 -2.73 -15.36 -10.23
C ASP A 123 -3.71 -16.40 -9.67
N ILE A 124 -4.61 -15.97 -8.78
CA ILE A 124 -5.85 -16.71 -8.51
C ILE A 124 -6.86 -16.49 -9.64
N TRP A 125 -7.81 -17.40 -9.76
CA TRP A 125 -8.83 -17.42 -10.83
C TRP A 125 -10.24 -17.09 -10.37
N GLY A 126 -10.39 -16.74 -9.11
CA GLY A 126 -11.64 -16.33 -8.46
C GLY A 126 -11.38 -15.76 -7.09
N PRO A 127 -12.41 -15.30 -6.39
CA PRO A 127 -12.31 -14.85 -5.01
C PRO A 127 -11.66 -15.91 -4.10
N GLU A 128 -10.91 -15.48 -3.12
CA GLU A 128 -10.33 -16.37 -2.10
C GLU A 128 -11.39 -16.68 -1.05
N GLU A 129 -11.98 -17.86 -1.14
CA GLU A 129 -13.07 -18.29 -0.26
C GLU A 129 -12.62 -18.65 1.16
N ASP A 130 -11.36 -18.97 1.34
CA ASP A 130 -10.79 -19.41 2.62
C ASP A 130 -10.19 -18.26 3.45
N ILE A 131 -10.22 -17.02 2.97
CA ILE A 131 -9.79 -15.84 3.70
C ILE A 131 -10.95 -15.26 4.51
N LEU A 132 -10.76 -15.22 5.82
CA LEU A 132 -11.66 -14.48 6.71
C LEU A 132 -11.25 -13.00 6.75
N TRP A 133 -12.10 -12.17 6.16
CA TRP A 133 -11.96 -10.72 6.23
C TRP A 133 -12.74 -10.10 7.40
N GLY A 134 -13.55 -10.89 8.09
CA GLY A 134 -14.46 -10.51 9.16
C GLY A 134 -15.92 -10.64 8.75
N VAL A 135 -16.82 -10.29 9.65
CA VAL A 135 -18.25 -10.22 9.38
C VAL A 135 -18.55 -8.90 8.71
N GLU A 136 -19.10 -8.90 7.50
CA GLU A 136 -19.25 -7.72 6.66
C GLU A 136 -20.03 -6.59 7.35
N GLU A 137 -21.09 -6.94 8.09
CA GLU A 137 -21.87 -5.97 8.86
C GLU A 137 -21.10 -5.28 9.99
N GLU A 138 -20.05 -5.92 10.50
CA GLU A 138 -19.20 -5.43 11.57
C GLU A 138 -17.94 -4.72 11.04
N TRP A 139 -17.68 -4.82 9.75
CA TRP A 139 -16.45 -4.32 9.14
C TRP A 139 -16.50 -2.83 8.82
N LEU A 140 -17.67 -2.34 8.42
CA LEU A 140 -17.82 -1.05 7.76
C LEU A 140 -17.62 0.13 8.67
N GLU A 141 -17.38 0.03 9.92
CA GLU A 141 -17.21 1.16 10.83
C GLU A 141 -16.33 0.75 12.02
N ASN A 142 -16.34 1.58 13.05
CA ASN A 142 -15.61 1.32 14.28
C ASN A 142 -16.17 0.19 15.13
N GLN A 143 -17.26 -0.44 14.73
CA GLN A 143 -17.91 -1.56 15.44
C GLN A 143 -17.03 -2.79 15.55
N ARG A 144 -16.02 -2.91 14.71
CA ARG A 144 -15.04 -4.02 14.72
C ARG A 144 -14.03 -3.93 15.87
N TYR A 145 -13.94 -2.78 16.52
CA TYR A 145 -13.06 -2.59 17.66
C TYR A 145 -13.72 -3.02 18.98
N LYS A 146 -12.89 -3.52 19.89
CA LYS A 146 -13.26 -3.85 21.28
C LYS A 146 -12.42 -3.04 22.26
N GLY A 147 -12.87 -2.92 23.52
CA GLY A 147 -12.12 -2.24 24.56
C GLY A 147 -11.61 -0.86 24.18
N GLU A 148 -10.32 -0.62 24.33
CA GLU A 148 -9.65 0.63 23.95
C GLU A 148 -9.14 0.57 22.47
N ARG A 149 -10.04 0.26 21.55
CA ARG A 149 -9.78 0.10 20.11
C ARG A 149 -8.88 -1.10 19.77
N GLU A 150 -9.12 -2.21 20.43
CA GLU A 150 -8.49 -3.49 20.08
C GLU A 150 -9.19 -4.10 18.88
N LEU A 151 -8.40 -4.63 17.93
CA LEU A 151 -8.90 -5.30 16.74
C LEU A 151 -8.68 -6.81 16.86
N ASP A 152 -9.71 -7.60 16.62
CA ASP A 152 -9.63 -9.07 16.68
C ASP A 152 -8.66 -9.62 15.60
N ASN A 153 -7.89 -10.63 15.96
CA ASN A 153 -7.16 -11.43 14.99
C ASN A 153 -8.13 -12.30 14.16
N PRO A 154 -7.90 -12.51 12.86
CA PRO A 154 -6.68 -12.14 12.10
C PRO A 154 -6.80 -10.81 11.33
N LEU A 155 -7.74 -9.93 11.65
CA LEU A 155 -7.97 -8.70 10.90
C LEU A 155 -6.71 -7.83 10.85
N ALA A 156 -6.36 -7.32 9.67
CA ALA A 156 -5.21 -6.46 9.44
C ALA A 156 -5.63 -5.00 9.17
N ALA A 157 -6.59 -4.76 8.27
CA ALA A 157 -7.13 -3.43 8.05
C ALA A 157 -7.96 -2.99 9.25
N VAL A 158 -7.84 -1.74 9.68
CA VAL A 158 -8.56 -1.20 10.85
C VAL A 158 -10.05 -0.96 10.59
N GLN A 159 -10.41 -0.73 9.35
CA GLN A 159 -11.81 -0.66 8.91
C GLN A 159 -11.98 -1.46 7.63
N MET A 160 -13.11 -2.12 7.47
CA MET A 160 -13.45 -2.72 6.21
C MET A 160 -13.48 -1.65 5.12
N GLY A 161 -12.89 -1.96 3.99
CA GLY A 161 -12.79 -1.04 2.89
C GLY A 161 -11.67 0.00 3.03
N LEU A 162 -10.93 0.00 4.13
CA LEU A 162 -9.72 0.79 4.31
C LEU A 162 -8.50 -0.13 4.40
N ILE A 163 -7.52 0.10 3.54
CA ILE A 163 -6.26 -0.65 3.54
C ILE A 163 -5.35 -0.19 4.70
N TYR A 164 -5.63 0.97 5.24
CA TYR A 164 -4.96 1.58 6.37
C TYR A 164 -5.98 2.19 7.33
N VAL A 165 -5.77 3.37 7.86
CA VAL A 165 -6.65 4.03 8.84
C VAL A 165 -7.53 5.10 8.21
N ASN A 166 -8.58 5.50 8.92
CA ASN A 166 -9.41 6.63 8.51
C ASN A 166 -8.57 7.93 8.49
N PRO A 167 -8.39 8.57 7.33
CA PRO A 167 -7.55 9.77 7.22
C PRO A 167 -8.11 10.98 7.98
N GLN A 168 -9.39 10.96 8.33
CA GLN A 168 -10.02 11.99 9.14
C GLN A 168 -9.77 11.80 10.66
N GLY A 169 -9.21 10.67 11.06
CA GLY A 169 -9.08 10.22 12.44
C GLY A 169 -10.11 9.14 12.81
N PRO A 170 -9.94 8.48 13.96
CA PRO A 170 -10.87 7.46 14.45
C PRO A 170 -12.32 7.98 14.51
N ASP A 171 -13.27 7.27 13.94
CA ASP A 171 -14.68 7.69 13.83
C ASP A 171 -14.87 9.04 13.11
N ALA A 172 -13.98 9.40 12.19
CA ALA A 172 -13.89 10.73 11.60
C ALA A 172 -13.73 11.86 12.65
N ASN A 173 -13.28 11.53 13.86
CA ASN A 173 -12.87 12.50 14.87
C ASN A 173 -11.42 12.94 14.60
N PRO A 174 -11.15 14.23 14.35
CA PRO A 174 -9.83 14.70 13.92
C PRO A 174 -8.85 14.84 15.08
N ASP A 175 -8.57 13.73 15.77
CA ASP A 175 -7.59 13.60 16.85
C ASP A 175 -6.30 12.93 16.33
N PRO A 176 -5.19 13.67 16.18
CA PRO A 176 -3.94 13.12 15.69
C PRO A 176 -3.32 12.02 16.58
N LEU A 177 -3.44 12.13 17.92
CA LEU A 177 -2.86 11.14 18.82
C LEU A 177 -3.65 9.83 18.81
N ALA A 178 -4.98 9.92 18.75
CA ALA A 178 -5.83 8.75 18.54
C ALA A 178 -5.57 8.09 17.18
N SER A 179 -5.33 8.91 16.13
CA SER A 179 -4.92 8.40 14.81
C SER A 179 -3.58 7.67 14.86
N ALA A 180 -2.60 8.16 15.64
CA ALA A 180 -1.31 7.49 15.79
C ALA A 180 -1.44 6.08 16.36
N HIS A 181 -2.38 5.88 17.29
CA HIS A 181 -2.69 4.55 17.82
C HIS A 181 -3.20 3.61 16.71
N ASP A 182 -4.20 4.04 15.94
CA ASP A 182 -4.77 3.24 14.85
C ASP A 182 -3.73 2.94 13.75
N ILE A 183 -2.88 3.93 13.42
CA ILE A 183 -1.78 3.75 12.46
C ILE A 183 -0.84 2.63 12.95
N ARG A 184 -0.42 2.69 14.20
CA ARG A 184 0.52 1.72 14.79
C ARG A 184 -0.06 0.32 14.83
N GLU A 185 -1.34 0.19 15.21
CA GLU A 185 -2.06 -1.08 15.20
C GLU A 185 -2.15 -1.66 13.79
N THR A 186 -2.58 -0.86 12.81
CA THR A 186 -2.76 -1.32 11.42
C THR A 186 -1.43 -1.71 10.77
N PHE A 187 -0.44 -0.83 10.86
CA PHE A 187 0.87 -1.09 10.23
C PHE A 187 1.63 -2.21 10.92
N GLY A 188 1.50 -2.33 12.25
CA GLY A 188 2.04 -3.47 13.00
C GLY A 188 1.47 -4.80 12.52
N ARG A 189 0.16 -4.88 12.26
CA ARG A 189 -0.48 -6.08 11.69
C ARG A 189 -0.05 -6.37 10.25
N MET A 190 0.45 -5.37 9.56
CA MET A 190 1.09 -5.50 8.25
C MET A 190 2.60 -5.75 8.34
N ALA A 191 3.13 -6.07 9.53
CA ALA A 191 4.54 -6.29 9.82
C ALA A 191 5.44 -5.07 9.59
N MET A 192 4.93 -3.84 9.78
CA MET A 192 5.67 -2.59 9.66
C MET A 192 5.90 -1.98 11.03
N ASN A 193 7.15 -1.64 11.35
CA ASN A 193 7.50 -0.88 12.55
C ASN A 193 7.29 0.64 12.32
N ASP A 194 7.48 1.46 13.35
CA ASP A 194 7.26 2.90 13.29
C ASP A 194 8.15 3.60 12.26
N TYR A 195 9.40 3.15 12.09
CA TYR A 195 10.34 3.70 11.11
C TYR A 195 9.89 3.44 9.66
N GLU A 196 9.49 2.20 9.38
CA GLU A 196 8.94 1.80 8.09
C GLU A 196 7.59 2.48 7.81
N THR A 197 6.76 2.62 8.84
CA THR A 197 5.46 3.28 8.76
C THR A 197 5.59 4.75 8.35
N VAL A 198 6.44 5.51 9.05
CA VAL A 198 6.68 6.92 8.70
C VAL A 198 7.27 7.05 7.30
N ALA A 199 8.23 6.18 6.93
CA ALA A 199 8.81 6.17 5.61
C ALA A 199 7.75 5.93 4.51
N LEU A 200 6.85 4.95 4.71
CA LEU A 200 5.81 4.60 3.75
C LEU A 200 4.74 5.69 3.62
N VAL A 201 4.26 6.24 4.73
CA VAL A 201 3.25 7.30 4.70
C VAL A 201 3.80 8.55 4.03
N ALA A 202 4.93 9.06 4.51
CA ALA A 202 5.53 10.27 3.96
C ALA A 202 5.98 10.10 2.50
N GLY A 203 6.58 8.95 2.16
CA GLY A 203 7.00 8.66 0.79
C GLY A 203 5.82 8.47 -0.16
N GLY A 204 4.74 7.84 0.28
CA GLY A 204 3.50 7.70 -0.48
C GLY A 204 2.82 9.04 -0.71
N HIS A 205 2.69 9.86 0.34
CA HIS A 205 2.06 11.18 0.29
C HIS A 205 2.95 12.26 -0.36
N THR A 206 4.19 11.95 -0.70
CA THR A 206 4.98 12.79 -1.62
C THR A 206 4.29 12.90 -2.98
N PHE A 207 3.49 11.89 -3.37
CA PHE A 207 2.87 11.79 -4.69
C PHE A 207 1.36 11.99 -4.66
N GLY A 208 0.85 12.66 -5.70
CA GLY A 208 -0.57 12.71 -6.00
C GLY A 208 -1.39 13.63 -5.11
N LYS A 209 -2.69 13.34 -5.10
CA LYS A 209 -3.69 14.09 -4.35
C LYS A 209 -4.82 13.18 -3.88
N CYS A 210 -5.56 13.63 -2.88
CA CYS A 210 -6.87 13.12 -2.53
C CYS A 210 -7.96 13.68 -3.47
N HIS A 211 -9.05 12.92 -3.65
CA HIS A 211 -10.20 13.27 -4.48
C HIS A 211 -11.47 13.30 -3.64
N GLY A 212 -11.96 14.46 -3.38
CA GLY A 212 -13.19 14.74 -2.64
C GLY A 212 -13.89 15.97 -3.19
N ALA A 213 -14.01 16.03 -4.54
CA ALA A 213 -14.57 17.18 -5.24
C ALA A 213 -16.04 17.44 -4.91
N GLY A 214 -16.79 16.43 -4.45
CA GLY A 214 -18.19 16.51 -4.12
C GLY A 214 -18.62 15.48 -3.07
N ASP A 215 -19.91 15.49 -2.75
CA ASP A 215 -20.50 14.59 -1.77
C ASP A 215 -20.34 13.11 -2.18
N ALA A 216 -19.93 12.26 -1.23
CA ALA A 216 -19.78 10.83 -1.45
C ALA A 216 -21.08 10.12 -1.84
N GLU A 217 -22.27 10.65 -1.46
CA GLU A 217 -23.57 10.14 -1.89
C GLU A 217 -23.82 10.24 -3.41
N LEU A 218 -23.01 11.03 -4.11
CA LEU A 218 -23.05 11.13 -5.57
C LEU A 218 -22.32 9.99 -6.27
N VAL A 219 -21.56 9.18 -5.55
CA VAL A 219 -20.85 8.01 -6.08
C VAL A 219 -21.85 6.87 -6.23
N GLU A 220 -21.81 6.23 -7.39
CA GLU A 220 -22.67 5.08 -7.71
C GLU A 220 -22.00 3.77 -7.28
N ALA A 221 -22.64 2.64 -7.64
CA ALA A 221 -22.25 1.33 -7.19
C ALA A 221 -20.77 0.99 -7.50
N GLU A 222 -20.19 0.21 -6.61
CA GLU A 222 -18.90 -0.46 -6.77
C GLU A 222 -18.91 -1.46 -7.95
N PRO A 223 -17.74 -1.97 -8.41
CA PRO A 223 -17.68 -2.85 -9.58
C PRO A 223 -18.58 -4.10 -9.53
N GLU A 224 -18.78 -4.69 -8.34
CA GLU A 224 -19.66 -5.87 -8.18
C GLU A 224 -21.15 -5.51 -8.29
N GLY A 225 -21.54 -4.35 -7.81
CA GLY A 225 -22.92 -3.86 -7.86
C GLY A 225 -23.25 -3.06 -9.13
N ALA A 226 -22.26 -2.68 -9.91
CA ALA A 226 -22.44 -1.85 -11.09
C ALA A 226 -23.18 -2.61 -12.22
N PRO A 227 -24.03 -1.92 -13.01
CA PRO A 227 -24.73 -2.55 -14.13
C PRO A 227 -23.76 -3.03 -15.22
N ILE A 228 -24.16 -4.06 -15.96
CA ILE A 228 -23.33 -4.71 -16.97
C ILE A 228 -22.85 -3.77 -18.08
N GLU A 229 -23.58 -2.71 -18.34
CA GLU A 229 -23.24 -1.66 -19.31
C GLU A 229 -21.96 -0.92 -18.96
N GLN A 230 -21.55 -0.94 -17.67
CA GLN A 230 -20.28 -0.38 -17.21
C GLN A 230 -19.09 -1.32 -17.45
N MET A 231 -19.31 -2.50 -18.01
CA MET A 231 -18.25 -3.42 -18.48
C MET A 231 -17.25 -3.84 -17.37
N GLY A 232 -17.72 -4.01 -16.13
CA GLY A 232 -16.91 -4.37 -14.97
C GLY A 232 -16.16 -3.18 -14.32
N LEU A 233 -16.51 -1.96 -14.72
CA LEU A 233 -16.12 -0.74 -14.00
C LEU A 233 -17.28 -0.32 -13.09
N GLY A 234 -16.93 0.32 -11.99
CA GLY A 234 -17.90 0.90 -11.06
C GLY A 234 -17.48 2.31 -10.67
N TRP A 235 -17.94 2.77 -9.51
CA TRP A 235 -17.55 4.02 -8.92
C TRP A 235 -17.77 5.25 -9.82
N THR A 236 -18.72 5.17 -10.74
CA THR A 236 -19.17 6.37 -11.46
C THR A 236 -19.77 7.35 -10.47
N ASN A 237 -19.66 8.65 -10.74
CA ASN A 237 -20.29 9.64 -9.87
C ASN A 237 -21.02 10.70 -10.69
N LYS A 238 -21.99 11.37 -10.04
CA LYS A 238 -22.86 12.39 -10.63
C LYS A 238 -22.39 13.82 -10.36
N HIS A 239 -21.22 13.98 -9.77
CA HIS A 239 -20.62 15.30 -9.54
C HIS A 239 -19.96 15.78 -10.85
N GLY A 240 -20.40 16.91 -11.37
CA GLY A 240 -19.84 17.50 -12.59
C GLY A 240 -19.74 16.52 -13.75
N SER A 241 -18.53 16.32 -14.26
CA SER A 241 -18.25 15.33 -15.32
C SER A 241 -18.07 13.90 -14.79
N GLY A 242 -17.92 13.71 -13.49
CA GLY A 242 -17.56 12.45 -12.85
C GLY A 242 -16.11 12.02 -13.04
N LEU A 243 -15.30 12.84 -13.72
CA LEU A 243 -13.91 12.53 -14.11
C LEU A 243 -12.98 13.70 -13.80
N GLY A 244 -11.68 13.44 -13.77
CA GLY A 244 -10.67 14.47 -13.61
C GLY A 244 -10.89 15.31 -12.35
N ALA A 245 -11.07 16.61 -12.48
CA ALA A 245 -11.31 17.52 -11.36
C ALA A 245 -12.59 17.22 -10.56
N ASP A 246 -13.53 16.50 -11.15
CA ASP A 246 -14.81 16.12 -10.52
C ASP A 246 -14.77 14.71 -9.90
N SER A 247 -13.58 14.10 -9.76
CA SER A 247 -13.42 12.75 -9.20
C SER A 247 -13.69 12.72 -7.70
N ILE A 248 -14.29 11.63 -7.22
CA ILE A 248 -14.54 11.36 -5.80
C ILE A 248 -13.96 9.98 -5.45
N THR A 249 -13.15 9.91 -4.39
CA THR A 249 -12.60 8.66 -3.83
C THR A 249 -12.61 8.63 -2.31
N SER A 250 -11.91 9.56 -1.63
CA SER A 250 -11.65 9.50 -0.18
C SER A 250 -12.40 10.53 0.64
N GLY A 251 -13.05 11.46 0.02
CA GLY A 251 -13.69 12.61 0.69
C GLY A 251 -12.72 13.75 1.03
N LEU A 252 -11.43 13.51 1.27
CA LEU A 252 -10.43 14.58 1.33
C LEU A 252 -10.15 15.11 -0.08
N GLU A 253 -9.77 16.39 -0.18
CA GLU A 253 -9.47 17.02 -1.47
C GLU A 253 -8.17 17.82 -1.39
N GLY A 254 -7.22 17.55 -2.29
CA GLY A 254 -5.97 18.30 -2.43
C GLY A 254 -4.71 17.45 -2.39
N ALA A 255 -3.59 18.07 -2.77
CA ALA A 255 -2.26 17.48 -2.74
C ALA A 255 -1.56 17.75 -1.41
N TRP A 256 -0.61 16.89 -1.05
CA TRP A 256 0.22 17.08 0.16
C TRP A 256 1.44 17.95 -0.10
N THR A 257 1.91 18.00 -1.36
CA THR A 257 3.17 18.65 -1.73
C THR A 257 3.00 19.61 -2.90
N THR A 258 3.97 20.47 -3.09
CA THR A 258 4.04 21.41 -4.24
C THR A 258 4.35 20.72 -5.56
N ASN A 259 4.90 19.49 -5.52
CA ASN A 259 5.32 18.73 -6.70
C ASN A 259 4.73 17.31 -6.70
N PRO A 260 3.41 17.13 -6.90
CA PRO A 260 2.73 15.84 -6.70
C PRO A 260 3.17 14.70 -7.63
N ILE A 261 3.97 14.96 -8.63
CA ILE A 261 4.49 13.97 -9.58
C ILE A 261 6.03 13.90 -9.58
N LYS A 262 6.64 14.29 -8.45
CA LYS A 262 8.09 14.27 -8.31
C LYS A 262 8.50 13.84 -6.91
N TRP A 263 9.47 12.94 -6.81
CA TRP A 263 10.13 12.63 -5.54
C TRP A 263 10.96 13.81 -5.05
N ASP A 264 10.65 14.31 -3.88
CA ASP A 264 11.45 15.29 -3.13
C ASP A 264 11.10 15.20 -1.63
N ASN A 265 11.66 16.08 -0.82
CA ASN A 265 11.39 16.13 0.63
C ASN A 265 10.20 17.04 1.01
N GLY A 266 9.44 17.50 0.00
CA GLY A 266 8.37 18.50 0.14
C GLY A 266 7.28 18.15 1.15
N TYR A 267 7.02 16.85 1.38
CA TYR A 267 6.07 16.42 2.40
C TYR A 267 6.49 16.87 3.81
N PHE A 268 7.72 16.56 4.24
CA PHE A 268 8.23 16.99 5.54
C PHE A 268 8.51 18.49 5.60
N ASP A 269 8.98 19.09 4.50
CA ASP A 269 9.19 20.53 4.41
C ASP A 269 7.90 21.28 4.77
N LEU A 270 6.77 20.90 4.20
CA LEU A 270 5.48 21.53 4.47
C LEU A 270 4.91 21.16 5.83
N LEU A 271 5.01 19.87 6.23
CA LEU A 271 4.51 19.39 7.51
C LEU A 271 5.11 20.19 8.69
N PHE A 272 6.41 20.52 8.62
CA PHE A 272 7.12 21.23 9.68
C PHE A 272 7.19 22.75 9.50
N LYS A 273 7.01 23.27 8.28
CA LYS A 273 7.08 24.71 7.99
C LYS A 273 5.86 25.47 8.53
N TYR A 274 4.69 24.86 8.48
CA TYR A 274 3.43 25.55 8.77
C TYR A 274 2.79 25.11 10.08
N GLU A 275 2.02 26.01 10.68
CA GLU A 275 0.95 25.65 11.60
C GLU A 275 -0.26 25.19 10.80
N TRP A 276 -0.93 24.15 11.28
CA TRP A 276 -2.04 23.53 10.59
C TRP A 276 -3.36 23.80 11.28
N LYS A 277 -4.37 24.17 10.53
CA LYS A 277 -5.71 24.44 11.01
C LYS A 277 -6.70 23.46 10.40
N LEU A 278 -7.51 22.87 11.28
CA LEU A 278 -8.61 22.00 10.88
C LEU A 278 -9.64 22.76 10.04
N GLY A 279 -10.04 22.16 8.93
CA GLY A 279 -11.09 22.61 8.03
C GLY A 279 -11.86 21.44 7.43
N LYS A 280 -12.60 21.72 6.37
CA LYS A 280 -13.35 20.70 5.63
C LYS A 280 -13.08 20.78 4.15
N SER A 281 -13.04 19.61 3.51
CA SER A 281 -13.01 19.47 2.06
C SER A 281 -14.36 19.88 1.43
N PRO A 282 -14.45 19.99 0.10
CA PRO A 282 -15.72 20.18 -0.60
C PRO A 282 -16.73 19.05 -0.33
N ALA A 283 -16.27 17.83 -0.10
CA ALA A 283 -17.08 16.68 0.30
C ALA A 283 -17.51 16.69 1.78
N GLY A 284 -17.05 17.67 2.58
CA GLY A 284 -17.36 17.77 4.00
C GLY A 284 -16.46 16.98 4.94
N ALA A 285 -15.45 16.27 4.43
CA ALA A 285 -14.49 15.53 5.24
C ALA A 285 -13.53 16.46 5.99
N HIS A 286 -13.09 16.05 7.17
CA HIS A 286 -12.09 16.78 7.95
C HIS A 286 -10.71 16.67 7.31
N GLN A 287 -10.06 17.82 7.10
CA GLN A 287 -8.66 17.91 6.64
C GLN A 287 -8.01 19.18 7.18
N TRP A 288 -6.70 19.25 7.10
CA TRP A 288 -5.92 20.34 7.68
C TRP A 288 -5.30 21.19 6.58
N TYR A 289 -5.35 22.51 6.79
CA TYR A 289 -4.81 23.52 5.89
C TYR A 289 -3.70 24.29 6.57
N ALA A 290 -2.65 24.59 5.82
CA ALA A 290 -1.57 25.44 6.29
C ALA A 290 -2.09 26.87 6.59
N VAL A 291 -1.69 27.44 7.74
CA VAL A 291 -2.01 28.82 8.10
C VAL A 291 -1.10 29.76 7.33
N ASP A 292 -1.67 30.78 6.67
CA ASP A 292 -0.94 31.78 5.89
C ASP A 292 0.05 31.17 4.88
N GLN A 293 -0.38 30.11 4.18
CA GLN A 293 0.44 29.43 3.19
C GLN A 293 0.92 30.35 2.09
N ALA A 294 2.23 30.35 1.85
CA ALA A 294 2.84 31.12 0.77
C ALA A 294 2.46 30.53 -0.61
N GLU A 295 2.33 31.37 -1.63
CA GLU A 295 1.92 30.94 -2.97
C GLU A 295 2.91 29.95 -3.61
N GLU A 296 4.21 30.09 -3.32
CA GLU A 296 5.25 29.16 -3.78
C GLU A 296 5.11 27.74 -3.20
N ASP A 297 4.45 27.60 -2.07
CA ASP A 297 4.22 26.32 -1.40
C ASP A 297 2.86 25.67 -1.74
N MET A 298 2.07 26.32 -2.59
CA MET A 298 0.83 25.74 -3.11
C MET A 298 1.11 24.74 -4.23
N ALA A 299 0.27 23.72 -4.35
CA ALA A 299 0.30 22.77 -5.45
C ALA A 299 -0.30 23.37 -6.73
N PRO A 300 0.12 22.94 -7.93
CA PRO A 300 -0.65 23.21 -9.13
C PRO A 300 -2.03 22.53 -9.05
N SER A 301 -3.04 23.08 -9.69
CA SER A 301 -4.30 22.36 -9.88
C SER A 301 -4.08 21.17 -10.82
N ALA A 302 -4.64 20.01 -10.48
CA ALA A 302 -4.37 18.76 -11.19
C ALA A 302 -4.77 18.79 -12.68
N HIS A 303 -5.83 19.54 -13.02
CA HIS A 303 -6.40 19.62 -14.38
C HIS A 303 -6.40 21.04 -14.96
N ASP A 304 -5.84 22.02 -14.25
CA ASP A 304 -5.68 23.40 -14.72
C ASP A 304 -4.34 23.98 -14.23
N PRO A 305 -3.25 23.76 -14.96
CA PRO A 305 -1.91 24.18 -14.51
C PRO A 305 -1.75 25.70 -14.39
N SER A 306 -2.72 26.49 -14.84
CA SER A 306 -2.73 27.94 -14.65
C SER A 306 -3.12 28.38 -13.24
N LYS A 307 -3.67 27.43 -12.43
CA LYS A 307 -4.13 27.67 -11.06
C LYS A 307 -3.27 26.95 -10.06
N LYS A 308 -3.24 27.50 -8.85
CA LYS A 308 -2.64 26.88 -7.68
C LYS A 308 -3.71 26.62 -6.63
N GLU A 309 -3.51 25.56 -5.86
CA GLU A 309 -4.40 25.11 -4.80
C GLU A 309 -3.61 24.94 -3.51
N PRO A 310 -4.20 25.22 -2.34
CA PRO A 310 -3.55 24.96 -1.07
C PRO A 310 -3.19 23.47 -0.93
N THR A 311 -2.03 23.19 -0.36
CA THR A 311 -1.72 21.82 0.09
C THR A 311 -2.49 21.49 1.34
N ILE A 312 -2.70 20.20 1.57
CA ILE A 312 -3.47 19.70 2.71
C ILE A 312 -2.67 18.67 3.50
N MET A 313 -3.08 18.45 4.75
CA MET A 313 -2.71 17.27 5.52
C MET A 313 -3.96 16.55 6.01
N ALA A 314 -3.91 15.22 6.03
CA ALA A 314 -4.89 14.41 6.73
C ALA A 314 -4.64 14.45 8.25
N THR A 315 -5.59 14.05 9.07
CA THR A 315 -5.36 13.91 10.52
C THR A 315 -4.26 12.88 10.81
N THR A 316 -4.15 11.86 9.98
CA THR A 316 -3.08 10.85 10.03
C THR A 316 -1.70 11.41 9.69
N ASP A 317 -1.61 12.45 8.85
CA ASP A 317 -0.34 13.14 8.59
C ASP A 317 0.08 14.00 9.80
N ILE A 318 -0.88 14.70 10.39
CA ILE A 318 -0.62 15.47 11.62
C ILE A 318 -0.17 14.55 12.75
N ALA A 319 -0.66 13.30 12.80
CA ALA A 319 -0.20 12.30 13.75
C ALA A 319 1.32 12.05 13.66
N LEU A 320 1.91 12.06 12.47
CA LEU A 320 3.36 11.91 12.29
C LEU A 320 4.18 13.08 12.86
N ARG A 321 3.52 14.23 13.07
CA ARG A 321 4.10 15.40 13.72
C ARG A 321 3.85 15.42 15.23
N GLU A 322 2.67 15.00 15.69
CA GLU A 322 2.22 15.19 17.07
C GLU A 322 2.54 13.98 18.00
N ASP A 323 2.55 12.74 17.48
CA ASP A 323 2.96 11.58 18.24
C ASP A 323 4.48 11.63 18.52
N PRO A 324 4.95 11.49 19.77
CA PRO A 324 6.36 11.69 20.12
C PRO A 324 7.33 10.78 19.37
N GLU A 325 6.99 9.52 19.14
CA GLU A 325 7.89 8.58 18.46
C GLU A 325 7.87 8.81 16.94
N TYR A 326 6.71 9.02 16.34
CA TYR A 326 6.63 9.37 14.93
C TYR A 326 7.30 10.73 14.63
N ASN A 327 7.12 11.73 15.50
CA ASN A 327 7.77 13.04 15.35
C ASN A 327 9.29 12.94 15.30
N LYS A 328 9.87 12.11 16.15
CA LYS A 328 11.31 11.88 16.20
C LYS A 328 11.83 11.30 14.88
N ILE A 329 11.12 10.31 14.33
CA ILE A 329 11.45 9.69 13.03
C ILE A 329 11.23 10.68 11.91
N SER A 330 10.11 11.40 11.89
CA SER A 330 9.75 12.39 10.87
C SER A 330 10.77 13.53 10.80
N LYS A 331 11.23 14.04 11.95
CA LYS A 331 12.30 15.05 12.01
C LYS A 331 13.63 14.51 11.50
N HIS A 332 13.95 13.26 11.87
CA HIS A 332 15.16 12.62 11.36
C HIS A 332 15.14 12.52 9.84
N PHE A 333 14.04 12.10 9.24
CA PHE A 333 13.89 12.03 7.79
C PHE A 333 13.86 13.40 7.11
N HIS A 334 13.26 14.40 7.77
CA HIS A 334 13.31 15.78 7.28
C HIS A 334 14.74 16.32 7.18
N GLU A 335 15.56 16.03 8.20
CA GLU A 335 16.96 16.47 8.26
C GLU A 335 17.89 15.61 7.39
N ASN A 336 17.49 14.38 7.02
CA ASN A 336 18.29 13.40 6.30
C ASN A 336 17.53 12.80 5.08
N PRO A 337 17.31 13.60 4.02
CA PRO A 337 16.46 13.18 2.88
C PRO A 337 17.00 11.96 2.12
N ASP A 338 18.30 11.71 2.11
CA ASP A 338 18.88 10.53 1.47
C ASP A 338 18.56 9.25 2.29
N GLU A 339 18.55 9.34 3.62
CA GLU A 339 18.14 8.24 4.49
C GLU A 339 16.64 7.98 4.39
N PHE A 340 15.83 9.05 4.26
CA PHE A 340 14.41 8.91 3.98
C PHE A 340 14.15 8.18 2.67
N ALA A 341 14.86 8.53 1.60
CA ALA A 341 14.71 7.87 0.31
C ALA A 341 15.10 6.38 0.37
N ASP A 342 16.15 6.03 1.10
CA ASP A 342 16.57 4.64 1.30
C ASP A 342 15.56 3.86 2.18
N ALA A 343 15.09 4.48 3.26
CA ALA A 343 14.08 3.91 4.14
C ALA A 343 12.76 3.63 3.40
N PHE A 344 12.29 4.60 2.61
CA PHE A 344 11.11 4.41 1.77
C PHE A 344 11.29 3.28 0.77
N ALA A 345 12.42 3.24 0.05
CA ALA A 345 12.69 2.20 -0.94
C ALA A 345 12.68 0.79 -0.32
N LYS A 346 13.30 0.63 0.86
CA LYS A 346 13.34 -0.65 1.59
C LYS A 346 11.98 -1.03 2.18
N ALA A 347 11.26 -0.09 2.79
CA ALA A 347 9.92 -0.33 3.34
C ALA A 347 8.92 -0.66 2.22
N TRP A 348 9.01 0.03 1.08
CA TRP A 348 8.22 -0.27 -0.11
C TRP A 348 8.53 -1.67 -0.66
N PHE A 349 9.79 -2.05 -0.73
CA PHE A 349 10.18 -3.40 -1.15
C PHE A 349 9.63 -4.46 -0.19
N LYS A 350 9.73 -4.26 1.13
CA LYS A 350 9.12 -5.13 2.15
C LYS A 350 7.62 -5.25 1.96
N LEU A 351 6.91 -4.12 1.82
CA LEU A 351 5.47 -4.08 1.58
C LEU A 351 5.07 -4.99 0.42
N LEU A 352 5.84 -4.98 -0.66
CA LEU A 352 5.52 -5.67 -1.90
C LEU A 352 5.95 -7.13 -1.96
N HIS A 353 6.86 -7.58 -1.08
CA HIS A 353 7.50 -8.90 -1.20
C HIS A 353 7.38 -9.78 0.04
N ARG A 354 6.91 -9.23 1.19
CA ARG A 354 6.82 -9.98 2.46
C ARG A 354 5.90 -11.21 2.40
N ASP A 355 4.98 -11.26 1.46
CA ASP A 355 4.05 -12.36 1.21
C ASP A 355 4.55 -13.41 0.22
N MET A 356 5.76 -13.24 -0.32
CA MET A 356 6.34 -14.15 -1.33
C MET A 356 7.09 -15.35 -0.73
N GLY A 357 7.24 -15.39 0.58
CA GLY A 357 8.07 -16.39 1.25
C GLY A 357 9.58 -16.15 1.04
N PRO A 358 10.40 -17.21 1.13
CA PRO A 358 11.85 -17.06 1.12
C PRO A 358 12.40 -16.56 -0.24
N LYS A 359 13.50 -15.83 -0.19
CA LYS A 359 14.18 -15.24 -1.37
C LYS A 359 14.48 -16.25 -2.46
N ALA A 360 14.60 -17.55 -2.14
CA ALA A 360 14.77 -18.61 -3.14
C ALA A 360 13.61 -18.69 -4.16
N ASN A 361 12.45 -18.15 -3.84
CA ASN A 361 11.28 -18.05 -4.73
C ASN A 361 11.35 -16.84 -5.66
N TYR A 362 12.25 -15.91 -5.41
CA TYR A 362 12.32 -14.65 -6.14
C TYR A 362 12.90 -14.84 -7.53
N ILE A 363 12.30 -14.19 -8.53
CA ILE A 363 12.67 -14.35 -9.94
C ILE A 363 12.88 -12.96 -10.57
N GLY A 364 13.99 -12.77 -11.23
CA GLY A 364 14.26 -11.60 -12.03
C GLY A 364 15.66 -11.02 -11.82
N PRO A 365 16.09 -10.10 -12.69
CA PRO A 365 17.42 -9.48 -12.61
C PRO A 365 17.52 -8.37 -11.57
N GLU A 366 16.37 -7.90 -11.03
CA GLU A 366 16.29 -6.79 -10.09
C GLU A 366 16.08 -7.25 -8.65
N VAL A 367 16.19 -8.56 -8.41
CA VAL A 367 16.17 -9.13 -7.07
C VAL A 367 17.42 -8.66 -6.32
N PRO A 368 17.29 -7.97 -5.18
CA PRO A 368 18.43 -7.49 -4.40
C PRO A 368 19.32 -8.65 -3.95
N GLU A 369 20.64 -8.44 -3.95
CA GLU A 369 21.60 -9.44 -3.46
C GLU A 369 21.54 -9.55 -1.93
N GLU A 370 21.29 -8.46 -1.24
CA GLU A 370 21.16 -8.41 0.22
C GLU A 370 19.99 -9.25 0.71
N ASP A 371 20.21 -10.05 1.75
CA ASP A 371 19.16 -10.76 2.47
C ASP A 371 18.64 -9.86 3.61
N LEU A 372 17.38 -9.48 3.53
CA LEU A 372 16.72 -8.70 4.55
C LEU A 372 16.16 -9.63 5.64
N ILE A 373 16.16 -9.17 6.90
CA ILE A 373 15.78 -10.01 8.04
C ILE A 373 14.38 -10.61 7.90
N TRP A 374 13.43 -9.84 7.38
CA TRP A 374 12.05 -10.28 7.18
C TRP A 374 11.85 -11.31 6.06
N GLN A 375 12.90 -11.58 5.26
CA GLN A 375 12.89 -12.65 4.23
C GLN A 375 13.20 -14.02 4.82
N ASP A 376 13.30 -14.13 6.15
CA ASP A 376 13.62 -15.35 6.87
C ASP A 376 14.89 -16.04 6.35
N PRO A 377 16.04 -15.33 6.27
CA PRO A 377 17.27 -15.94 5.77
C PRO A 377 17.66 -17.10 6.65
N VAL A 378 17.69 -18.29 6.06
CA VAL A 378 18.13 -19.50 6.77
C VAL A 378 19.64 -19.44 6.96
N PRO A 379 20.15 -19.40 8.19
CA PRO A 379 21.59 -19.42 8.45
C PRO A 379 22.24 -20.65 7.82
N ALA A 380 23.46 -20.50 7.34
CA ALA A 380 24.22 -21.65 6.87
C ALA A 380 24.34 -22.68 8.00
N GLY A 381 23.80 -23.86 7.77
CA GLY A 381 23.88 -24.96 8.74
C GLY A 381 25.33 -25.44 8.90
N ASN A 382 25.63 -26.01 10.06
CA ASN A 382 26.87 -26.76 10.23
C ASN A 382 26.77 -28.07 9.45
N SER A 383 27.54 -28.24 8.38
CA SER A 383 27.60 -29.48 7.62
C SER A 383 28.58 -30.51 8.20
N ASP A 384 29.37 -30.11 9.21
CA ASP A 384 30.39 -30.95 9.85
C ASP A 384 29.83 -31.61 11.11
N TYR A 385 28.87 -32.51 10.96
CA TYR A 385 28.37 -33.36 12.04
C TYR A 385 28.04 -34.77 11.55
N ASP A 386 28.21 -35.73 12.46
CA ASP A 386 27.87 -37.14 12.18
C ASP A 386 26.35 -37.35 12.26
N VAL A 387 25.71 -37.42 11.10
CA VAL A 387 24.25 -37.67 10.98
C VAL A 387 23.84 -38.99 11.65
N SER A 388 24.71 -40.02 11.59
CA SER A 388 24.41 -41.33 12.17
C SER A 388 24.42 -41.26 13.70
N ALA A 389 25.36 -40.53 14.27
CA ALA A 389 25.43 -40.32 15.72
C ALA A 389 24.23 -39.52 16.23
N VAL A 390 23.76 -38.50 15.47
CA VAL A 390 22.56 -37.74 15.80
C VAL A 390 21.31 -38.62 15.75
N LYS A 391 21.15 -39.43 14.70
CA LYS A 391 20.03 -40.37 14.56
C LYS A 391 19.99 -41.38 15.69
N SER A 392 21.14 -41.97 16.07
CA SER A 392 21.19 -42.88 17.21
C SER A 392 20.76 -42.23 18.52
N LYS A 393 21.16 -40.96 18.75
CA LYS A 393 20.70 -40.23 19.95
C LYS A 393 19.18 -39.98 19.96
N ILE A 394 18.58 -39.73 18.76
CA ILE A 394 17.13 -39.55 18.65
C ILE A 394 16.44 -40.89 18.91
N ASP A 395 16.94 -42.01 18.38
CA ASP A 395 16.39 -43.35 18.62
C ASP A 395 16.48 -43.71 20.11
N ASP A 396 17.57 -43.38 20.79
CA ASP A 396 17.78 -43.63 22.22
C ASP A 396 16.78 -42.90 23.14
N LEU A 397 16.12 -41.84 22.63
CA LEU A 397 15.06 -41.11 23.36
C LEU A 397 13.79 -41.92 23.49
N GLY A 398 13.61 -42.95 22.68
CA GLY A 398 12.42 -43.83 22.72
C GLY A 398 11.10 -43.12 22.38
N LEU A 399 11.16 -42.01 21.63
CA LEU A 399 9.98 -41.25 21.22
C LEU A 399 9.20 -42.01 20.16
N SER A 400 7.87 -41.92 20.23
CA SER A 400 7.00 -42.42 19.18
C SER A 400 7.16 -41.59 17.90
N ILE A 401 6.75 -42.19 16.77
CA ILE A 401 6.74 -41.46 15.48
C ILE A 401 5.91 -40.19 15.57
N GLN A 402 4.81 -40.21 16.29
CA GLN A 402 3.95 -39.04 16.49
C GLN A 402 4.71 -37.92 17.22
N GLU A 403 5.34 -38.21 18.37
CA GLU A 403 6.11 -37.24 19.15
C GLU A 403 7.28 -36.64 18.36
N MET A 404 7.98 -37.46 17.58
CA MET A 404 9.05 -36.99 16.70
C MET A 404 8.51 -36.05 15.61
N THR A 405 7.37 -36.42 15.00
CA THR A 405 6.75 -35.59 13.96
C THR A 405 6.22 -34.27 14.52
N GLU A 406 5.53 -34.31 15.65
CA GLU A 406 5.03 -33.11 16.33
C GLU A 406 6.16 -32.17 16.74
N THR A 407 7.26 -32.72 17.29
CA THR A 407 8.44 -31.94 17.66
C THR A 407 9.09 -31.27 16.45
N ALA A 408 9.31 -32.03 15.37
CA ALA A 408 9.90 -31.51 14.15
C ALA A 408 9.01 -30.42 13.52
N TRP A 409 7.71 -30.66 13.45
CA TRP A 409 6.75 -29.70 12.95
C TRP A 409 6.73 -28.42 13.80
N ALA A 410 6.59 -28.54 15.11
CA ALA A 410 6.53 -27.41 16.03
C ALA A 410 7.81 -26.57 15.98
N SER A 411 8.99 -27.17 15.79
CA SER A 411 10.27 -26.44 15.69
C SER A 411 10.43 -25.65 14.40
N ALA A 412 9.72 -26.02 13.33
CA ALA A 412 9.82 -25.37 12.02
C ALA A 412 8.63 -24.44 11.72
N PHE A 413 7.44 -24.77 12.23
CA PHE A 413 6.18 -24.12 11.91
C PHE A 413 6.12 -22.64 12.30
N THR A 414 6.75 -22.28 13.40
CA THR A 414 6.73 -20.90 13.94
C THR A 414 7.93 -20.06 13.52
N TYR A 415 8.82 -20.59 12.67
CA TYR A 415 9.96 -19.81 12.20
C TYR A 415 9.50 -18.74 11.22
N SER A 416 9.55 -17.51 11.64
CA SER A 416 9.39 -16.31 10.80
C SER A 416 9.98 -15.11 11.48
N CYS A 417 10.86 -14.37 10.80
CA CYS A 417 11.39 -13.11 11.30
C CYS A 417 10.35 -11.99 11.33
N LEU A 418 9.25 -12.12 10.58
CA LEU A 418 8.15 -11.16 10.60
C LEU A 418 7.37 -11.18 11.93
N LEU A 419 7.45 -12.25 12.72
CA LEU A 419 6.79 -12.34 14.02
C LEU A 419 7.52 -11.55 15.12
N TYR A 420 8.73 -11.06 14.86
CA TYR A 420 9.57 -10.37 15.85
C TYR A 420 9.82 -8.89 15.50
N THR A 421 9.21 -8.39 14.42
CA THR A 421 9.24 -6.99 14.02
C THR A 421 7.90 -6.33 14.28
#